data_3cfc4b63b2ac3a7f1e1930a90ae774dd
#
_entry.id   3cfc4b63b2ac3a7f1e1930a90ae774dd
#
_cell.length_a   1.000
_cell.length_b   1.000
_cell.length_c   1.000
_cell.angle_alpha   90.00
_cell.angle_beta   90.00
_cell.angle_gamma   90.00
#
_symmetry.space_group_name_H-M   'P 1'
#
loop_
_entity.id
_entity.type
_entity.pdbx_description
1 polymer ?
#
loop_
_entity_poly.entity_id
_entity_poly.type
_entity_poly.pdbx_seq_one_letter_code
_entity_poly.pdbx_strand_id
1 'polypeptide(L)'
;MKTMTLNYYQDPGHGWVKIKIAKLKELGIDQKITYFSYMRGGYAYLEEDCDLTTLIKACEDKGIVLYFRDHHADRDSKIRNYQSYHVKEPLTEDAKHVISFIKEHFQFIHVGG
;
A
#
# COMPACT_ATOMS: atom_id res chain seq x y z
N MET A 1 25.09 -7.93 1.54
CA MET A 1 24.10 -7.43 0.59
C MET A 1 22.73 -8.01 0.92
N LYS A 2 21.71 -7.17 1.01
CA LYS A 2 20.35 -7.64 1.23
C LYS A 2 19.67 -7.88 -0.09
N THR A 3 18.89 -8.96 -0.17
CA THR A 3 18.11 -9.30 -1.36
C THR A 3 16.67 -9.55 -0.96
N MET A 4 15.75 -9.35 -1.90
CA MET A 4 14.35 -9.67 -1.72
C MET A 4 13.80 -10.19 -3.04
N THR A 5 13.13 -11.35 -3.00
CA THR A 5 12.50 -11.95 -4.17
C THR A 5 11.00 -11.81 -4.03
N LEU A 6 10.37 -11.24 -5.04
CA LEU A 6 8.92 -10.98 -5.05
C LEU A 6 8.29 -11.61 -6.29
N ASN A 7 7.02 -11.99 -6.14
CA ASN A 7 6.24 -12.49 -7.27
C ASN A 7 5.72 -11.32 -8.11
N TYR A 8 5.88 -11.43 -9.42
CA TYR A 8 5.43 -10.46 -10.39
C TYR A 8 4.38 -11.12 -11.27
N TYR A 9 3.14 -10.66 -11.18
CA TYR A 9 2.00 -11.20 -11.91
C TYR A 9 1.65 -10.31 -13.08
N GLN A 10 1.62 -10.88 -14.28
CA GLN A 10 1.30 -10.16 -15.50
C GLN A 10 0.11 -10.78 -16.20
N ASP A 11 -0.79 -9.95 -16.71
CA ASP A 11 -1.83 -10.34 -17.65
C ASP A 11 -1.61 -9.54 -18.95
N PRO A 12 -2.47 -9.71 -19.98
CA PRO A 12 -2.20 -9.02 -21.26
C PRO A 12 -2.11 -7.50 -21.17
N GLY A 13 -2.73 -6.88 -20.17
CA GLY A 13 -2.78 -5.43 -20.09
C GLY A 13 -1.92 -4.79 -19.02
N HIS A 14 -1.64 -5.49 -17.93
CA HIS A 14 -0.96 -4.93 -16.76
C HIS A 14 -0.10 -5.94 -16.02
N GLY A 15 0.68 -5.41 -15.06
CA GLY A 15 1.47 -6.23 -14.17
C GLY A 15 1.45 -5.69 -12.75
N TRP A 16 1.63 -6.59 -11.78
CA TRP A 16 1.63 -6.25 -10.35
C TRP A 16 2.67 -7.05 -9.60
N VAL A 17 3.36 -6.38 -8.68
CA VAL A 17 4.30 -7.04 -7.77
C VAL A 17 3.63 -7.24 -6.42
N LYS A 18 3.59 -8.48 -5.95
CA LYS A 18 2.99 -8.82 -4.66
C LYS A 18 4.02 -8.63 -3.55
N ILE A 19 3.66 -7.86 -2.54
CA ILE A 19 4.51 -7.59 -1.38
C ILE A 19 3.65 -7.47 -0.13
N LYS A 20 4.16 -7.92 1.01
CA LYS A 20 3.44 -7.72 2.28
C LYS A 20 3.33 -6.24 2.61
N ILE A 21 2.14 -5.80 3.03
CA ILE A 21 1.93 -4.43 3.48
C ILE A 21 2.86 -4.12 4.66
N ALA A 22 3.08 -5.10 5.55
CA ALA A 22 4.03 -4.94 6.65
C ALA A 22 5.44 -4.60 6.15
N LYS A 23 5.84 -5.15 4.99
CA LYS A 23 7.14 -4.84 4.39
C LYS A 23 7.17 -3.42 3.84
N LEU A 24 6.08 -2.95 3.25
CA LEU A 24 5.98 -1.56 2.81
C LEU A 24 6.11 -0.60 3.98
N LYS A 25 5.52 -0.93 5.13
CA LYS A 25 5.66 -0.14 6.36
C LYS A 25 7.10 -0.12 6.84
N GLU A 26 7.74 -1.27 6.84
CA GLU A 26 9.15 -1.41 7.21
C GLU A 26 10.05 -0.55 6.33
N LEU A 27 9.74 -0.48 5.04
CA LEU A 27 10.46 0.36 4.07
C LEU A 27 10.06 1.84 4.15
N GLY A 28 9.03 2.18 4.91
CA GLY A 28 8.57 3.55 5.08
C GLY A 28 7.80 4.09 3.90
N ILE A 29 7.23 3.24 3.05
CA ILE A 29 6.54 3.65 1.83
C ILE A 29 5.07 3.23 1.76
N ASP A 30 4.51 2.65 2.80
CA ASP A 30 3.12 2.19 2.78
C ASP A 30 2.13 3.32 2.49
N GLN A 31 2.42 4.55 2.93
CA GLN A 31 1.58 5.72 2.67
C GLN A 31 1.82 6.36 1.30
N LYS A 32 2.85 5.91 0.59
CA LYS A 32 3.20 6.45 -0.73
C LYS A 32 2.62 5.66 -1.88
N ILE A 33 2.05 4.48 -1.59
CA ILE A 33 1.43 3.64 -2.61
C ILE A 33 0.06 4.20 -2.96
N THR A 34 -0.25 4.26 -4.26
CA THR A 34 -1.48 4.86 -4.75
C THR A 34 -2.64 3.86 -4.78
N TYR A 35 -3.85 4.37 -4.96
CA TYR A 35 -5.04 3.55 -5.12
C TYR A 35 -5.10 2.81 -6.47
N PHE A 36 -4.18 3.08 -7.39
CA PHE A 36 -4.04 2.30 -8.62
C PHE A 36 -3.56 0.88 -8.37
N SER A 37 -2.90 0.66 -7.24
CA SER A 37 -2.53 -0.68 -6.80
C SER A 37 -3.68 -1.33 -6.05
N TYR A 38 -3.55 -2.61 -5.77
CA TYR A 38 -4.59 -3.41 -5.09
C TYR A 38 -4.05 -3.99 -3.79
N MET A 39 -4.97 -4.47 -2.95
CA MET A 39 -4.61 -5.15 -1.71
C MET A 39 -5.57 -6.28 -1.39
N ARG A 40 -5.04 -7.32 -0.75
CA ARG A 40 -5.84 -8.45 -0.28
C ARG A 40 -5.03 -9.27 0.73
N GLY A 41 -5.67 -9.61 1.85
CA GLY A 41 -5.09 -10.54 2.83
C GLY A 41 -3.74 -10.11 3.37
N GLY A 42 -3.54 -8.82 3.64
CA GLY A 42 -2.26 -8.32 4.15
C GLY A 42 -1.19 -8.10 3.10
N TYR A 43 -1.50 -8.35 1.84
CA TYR A 43 -0.60 -8.11 0.71
C TYR A 43 -1.05 -6.94 -0.12
N ALA A 44 -0.07 -6.21 -0.65
CA ALA A 44 -0.27 -5.21 -1.68
C ALA A 44 0.16 -5.80 -3.03
N TYR A 45 -0.51 -5.37 -4.08
CA TYR A 45 -0.19 -5.72 -5.46
C TYR A 45 0.13 -4.42 -6.17
N LEU A 46 1.43 -4.12 -6.29
CA LEU A 46 1.91 -2.82 -6.77
C LEU A 46 1.87 -2.78 -8.29
N GLU A 47 1.15 -1.81 -8.82
CA GLU A 47 0.97 -1.62 -10.25
C GLU A 47 2.30 -1.21 -10.90
N GLU A 48 2.67 -1.87 -12.02
CA GLU A 48 3.99 -1.73 -12.64
C GLU A 48 4.29 -0.32 -13.15
N ASP A 49 3.29 0.39 -13.67
CA ASP A 49 3.49 1.71 -14.27
C ASP A 49 3.57 2.84 -13.24
N CYS A 50 3.25 2.56 -11.99
CA CYS A 50 3.14 3.59 -10.96
C CYS A 50 3.92 3.23 -9.71
N ASP A 51 3.40 2.29 -8.92
CA ASP A 51 3.88 2.06 -7.55
C ASP A 51 5.13 1.17 -7.46
N LEU A 52 5.40 0.37 -8.49
CA LEU A 52 6.61 -0.44 -8.52
C LEU A 52 7.87 0.44 -8.50
N THR A 53 7.84 1.57 -9.18
CA THR A 53 8.96 2.52 -9.17
C THR A 53 9.26 3.02 -7.75
N THR A 54 8.22 3.30 -6.97
CA THR A 54 8.36 3.72 -5.57
C THR A 54 9.08 2.63 -4.75
N LEU A 55 8.70 1.37 -4.95
CA LEU A 55 9.35 0.25 -4.27
C LEU A 55 10.82 0.11 -4.70
N ILE A 56 11.09 0.15 -6.00
CA ILE A 56 12.44 0.01 -6.52
C ILE A 56 13.35 1.07 -5.93
N LYS A 57 12.90 2.32 -5.92
CA LYS A 57 13.69 3.42 -5.37
C LYS A 57 13.95 3.24 -3.87
N ALA A 58 12.95 2.83 -3.10
CA ALA A 58 13.12 2.60 -1.67
C ALA A 58 14.13 1.49 -1.41
N CYS A 59 14.12 0.44 -2.21
CA CYS A 59 15.08 -0.66 -2.09
C CYS A 59 16.50 -0.22 -2.49
N GLU A 60 16.63 0.55 -3.55
CA GLU A 60 17.93 1.10 -3.95
C GLU A 60 18.53 1.95 -2.83
N ASP A 61 17.74 2.83 -2.24
CA ASP A 61 18.18 3.70 -1.15
C ASP A 61 18.65 2.92 0.08
N LYS A 62 18.15 1.71 0.26
CA LYS A 62 18.51 0.84 1.39
C LYS A 62 19.51 -0.26 1.03
N GLY A 63 20.01 -0.27 -0.20
CA GLY A 63 20.93 -1.30 -0.66
C GLY A 63 20.33 -2.69 -0.78
N ILE A 64 19.02 -2.77 -1.06
CA ILE A 64 18.33 -4.03 -1.25
C ILE A 64 18.22 -4.33 -2.75
N VAL A 65 18.69 -5.50 -3.15
CA VAL A 65 18.58 -5.96 -4.54
C VAL A 65 17.28 -6.74 -4.70
N LEU A 66 16.46 -6.32 -5.67
CA LEU A 66 15.18 -6.97 -5.96
C LEU A 66 15.33 -8.00 -7.06
N TYR A 67 14.73 -9.15 -6.84
CA TYR A 67 14.55 -10.20 -7.84
C TYR A 67 13.06 -10.47 -7.98
N PHE A 68 12.63 -10.77 -9.21
CA PHE A 68 11.23 -11.03 -9.50
C PHE A 68 11.04 -12.44 -10.03
N ARG A 69 9.99 -13.10 -9.54
CA ARG A 69 9.56 -14.39 -10.06
C ARG A 69 8.33 -14.13 -10.91
N ASP A 70 8.47 -14.27 -12.22
CA ASP A 70 7.44 -13.89 -13.19
C ASP A 70 6.35 -14.94 -13.31
N HIS A 71 5.10 -14.48 -13.38
CA HIS A 71 3.92 -15.28 -13.61
C HIS A 71 3.08 -14.59 -14.69
N HIS A 72 2.79 -15.30 -15.76
CA HIS A 72 2.00 -14.77 -16.88
C HIS A 72 0.63 -15.43 -16.96
N ALA A 73 -0.39 -14.65 -17.29
CA ALA A 73 -1.72 -15.14 -17.57
C ALA A 73 -2.18 -14.62 -18.92
N ASP A 74 -2.89 -15.46 -19.68
CA ASP A 74 -3.42 -15.09 -21.01
C ASP A 74 -4.75 -14.35 -20.92
N ARG A 75 -5.33 -14.25 -19.74
CA ARG A 75 -6.60 -13.61 -19.45
C ARG A 75 -6.42 -12.56 -18.38
N ASP A 76 -7.44 -11.72 -18.18
CA ASP A 76 -7.44 -10.76 -17.09
C ASP A 76 -7.17 -11.45 -15.75
N SER A 77 -6.23 -10.90 -15.00
CA SER A 77 -5.88 -11.40 -13.68
C SER A 77 -7.00 -11.13 -12.69
N LYS A 78 -7.21 -12.07 -11.76
CA LYS A 78 -8.13 -11.87 -10.63
C LYS A 78 -7.73 -10.67 -9.74
N ILE A 79 -6.47 -10.23 -9.82
CA ILE A 79 -5.98 -9.07 -9.07
C ILE A 79 -6.80 -7.83 -9.39
N ARG A 80 -7.30 -7.70 -10.63
CA ARG A 80 -8.15 -6.58 -11.05
C ARG A 80 -9.45 -6.46 -10.25
N ASN A 81 -9.86 -7.54 -9.56
CA ASN A 81 -11.07 -7.57 -8.75
C ASN A 81 -10.80 -7.40 -7.27
N TYR A 82 -9.54 -7.22 -6.89
CA TYR A 82 -9.18 -6.98 -5.50
C TYR A 82 -9.54 -5.55 -5.09
N GLN A 83 -9.54 -5.31 -3.80
CA GLN A 83 -9.76 -3.98 -3.26
C GLN A 83 -8.63 -3.05 -3.66
N SER A 84 -8.95 -1.80 -4.03
CA SER A 84 -7.91 -0.79 -4.26
C SER A 84 -7.10 -0.56 -3.00
N TYR A 85 -5.81 -0.32 -3.19
CA TYR A 85 -4.90 -0.10 -2.08
C TYR A 85 -5.35 1.10 -1.26
N HIS A 86 -5.42 0.91 0.04
CA HIS A 86 -5.74 1.96 0.98
C HIS A 86 -5.19 1.58 2.36
N VAL A 87 -4.40 2.45 2.95
CA VAL A 87 -3.86 2.24 4.29
C VAL A 87 -4.13 3.49 5.09
N LYS A 88 -4.73 3.32 6.28
CA LYS A 88 -4.99 4.45 7.17
C LYS A 88 -3.67 5.00 7.69
N GLU A 89 -3.52 6.31 7.62
CA GLU A 89 -2.40 6.98 8.24
C GLU A 89 -2.50 6.88 9.77
N PRO A 90 -1.39 6.65 10.48
CA PRO A 90 -1.38 6.76 11.92
C PRO A 90 -1.79 8.18 12.33
N LEU A 91 -2.66 8.30 13.31
CA LEU A 91 -3.03 9.61 13.83
C LEU A 91 -1.84 10.26 14.52
N THR A 92 -1.53 11.50 14.14
CA THR A 92 -0.54 12.30 14.85
C THR A 92 -1.11 12.74 16.20
N GLU A 93 -0.24 13.15 17.12
CA GLU A 93 -0.71 13.67 18.40
C GLU A 93 -1.59 14.91 18.22
N ASP A 94 -1.25 15.78 17.26
CA ASP A 94 -2.06 16.93 16.94
C ASP A 94 -3.45 16.55 16.43
N ALA A 95 -3.51 15.57 15.54
CA ALA A 95 -4.78 15.07 15.01
C ALA A 95 -5.64 14.44 16.12
N LYS A 96 -5.03 13.67 17.01
CA LYS A 96 -5.72 13.08 18.15
C LYS A 96 -6.29 14.16 19.08
N HIS A 97 -5.53 15.21 19.32
CA HIS A 97 -5.96 16.34 20.14
C HIS A 97 -7.16 17.06 19.53
N VAL A 98 -7.10 17.32 18.22
CA VAL A 98 -8.21 17.98 17.51
C VAL A 98 -9.47 17.13 17.57
N ILE A 99 -9.34 15.82 17.35
CA ILE A 99 -10.48 14.90 17.41
C ILE A 99 -11.10 14.89 18.81
N SER A 100 -10.27 14.84 19.84
CA SER A 100 -10.73 14.89 21.23
C SER A 100 -11.48 16.20 21.53
N PHE A 101 -10.93 17.31 21.09
CA PHE A 101 -11.57 18.63 21.24
C PHE A 101 -12.94 18.67 20.54
N ILE A 102 -13.03 18.18 19.31
CA ILE A 102 -14.27 18.13 18.55
C ILE A 102 -15.30 17.27 19.28
N LYS A 103 -14.92 16.12 19.78
CA LYS A 103 -15.83 15.22 20.50
C LYS A 103 -16.43 15.88 21.76
N GLU A 104 -15.61 16.57 22.52
CA GLU A 104 -16.06 17.29 23.72
C GLU A 104 -17.10 18.36 23.36
N HIS A 105 -16.81 19.15 22.31
CA HIS A 105 -17.72 20.20 21.88
C HIS A 105 -18.97 19.64 21.21
N PHE A 106 -18.85 18.55 20.50
CA PHE A 106 -19.99 17.88 19.87
C PHE A 106 -20.95 17.31 20.90
N GLN A 107 -20.45 16.73 21.98
CA GLN A 107 -21.29 16.27 23.08
C GLN A 107 -22.08 17.40 23.69
N PHE A 108 -21.47 18.56 23.82
CA PHE A 108 -22.12 19.75 24.34
C PHE A 108 -23.28 20.21 23.48
N ILE A 109 -23.11 20.13 22.16
CA ILE A 109 -24.12 20.49 21.19
C ILE A 109 -25.28 19.49 21.18
N HIS A 110 -24.97 18.20 21.30
CA HIS A 110 -25.96 17.13 21.24
C HIS A 110 -26.82 16.98 22.50
N VAL A 111 -26.35 17.47 23.63
CA VAL A 111 -27.10 17.41 24.87
C VAL A 111 -28.39 18.26 24.82
N GLY A 112 -28.38 19.28 23.96
CA GLY A 112 -29.55 20.14 23.80
C GLY A 112 -30.54 19.67 22.75
N GLY A 113 -30.29 18.52 22.12
CA GLY A 113 -31.14 18.09 21.02
C GLY A 113 -31.78 16.73 21.20
#